data_324dd16f91c6f84ffb86972493ff74a2
#
_entry.id   324dd16f91c6f84ffb86972493ff74a2
#
_cell.length_a   1.000
_cell.length_b   1.000
_cell.length_c   1.000
_cell.angle_alpha   90.00
_cell.angle_beta   90.00
_cell.angle_gamma   90.00
#
_symmetry.space_group_name_H-M   'P 1'
#
loop_
_entity.id
_entity.type
_entity.pdbx_description
1 polymer ?
#
loop_
_entity_poly.entity_id
_entity_poly.type
_entity_poly.pdbx_seq_one_letter_code
_entity_poly.pdbx_strand_id
1 'polypeptide(L)'
;MEVVIQEETTGCGIAASAALAGLSYAEAKRRAGALGIHASDTSLWSNTEYVRKLLRDCGVSVSPEETPFESWEGLPDKALLAIKWRMEHGKPFWHWVLFVREGGQEKVLDSKKSLRSNVRQDFGRIKPRWYIEITN
;
A
#
# COMPACT_ATOMS: atom_id res chain seq x y z
N MET A 1 4.55 -13.83 -1.93
CA MET A 1 4.85 -12.38 -2.09
C MET A 1 5.64 -11.89 -0.89
N GLU A 2 6.69 -11.17 -1.14
CA GLU A 2 7.60 -10.69 -0.09
C GLU A 2 7.34 -9.23 0.22
N VAL A 3 7.46 -8.88 1.51
CA VAL A 3 7.34 -7.49 1.94
C VAL A 3 8.55 -6.69 1.48
N VAL A 4 8.32 -5.44 1.08
CA VAL A 4 9.37 -4.48 0.73
C VAL A 4 9.34 -3.37 1.79
N ILE A 5 10.50 -3.02 2.32
CA ILE A 5 10.62 -2.03 3.39
C ILE A 5 10.83 -0.64 2.78
N GLN A 6 10.02 0.32 3.21
CA GLN A 6 10.17 1.72 2.77
C GLN A 6 11.40 2.35 3.40
N GLU A 7 12.04 3.24 2.68
CA GLU A 7 13.20 3.98 3.20
C GLU A 7 12.81 5.36 3.69
N GLU A 8 11.92 6.05 2.98
CA GLU A 8 11.39 7.34 3.40
C GLU A 8 10.09 7.18 4.18
N THR A 9 9.79 8.13 5.07
CA THR A 9 8.56 8.11 5.86
C THR A 9 7.30 8.11 4.98
N THR A 10 7.36 8.75 3.83
CA THR A 10 6.26 8.85 2.86
C THR A 10 6.30 7.75 1.79
N GLY A 11 7.17 6.75 1.93
CA GLY A 11 7.42 5.74 0.92
C GLY A 11 6.52 4.51 0.97
N CYS A 12 5.47 4.50 1.79
CA CYS A 12 4.63 3.29 1.97
C CYS A 12 3.94 2.82 0.69
N GLY A 13 3.43 3.74 -0.13
CA GLY A 13 2.79 3.37 -1.39
C GLY A 13 3.78 2.86 -2.43
N ILE A 14 4.99 3.42 -2.44
CA ILE A 14 6.06 2.94 -3.33
C ILE A 14 6.49 1.54 -2.92
N ALA A 15 6.63 1.29 -1.61
CA ALA A 15 7.01 -0.03 -1.10
C ALA A 15 5.93 -1.08 -1.39
N ALA A 16 4.66 -0.75 -1.21
CA ALA A 16 3.56 -1.66 -1.53
C ALA A 16 3.51 -1.97 -3.02
N SER A 17 3.73 -0.96 -3.87
CA SER A 17 3.79 -1.15 -5.32
C SER A 17 4.98 -2.03 -5.72
N ALA A 18 6.12 -1.86 -5.08
CA ALA A 18 7.30 -2.70 -5.31
C ALA A 18 6.99 -4.17 -5.00
N ALA A 19 6.34 -4.44 -3.86
CA ALA A 19 5.96 -5.80 -3.49
C ALA A 19 5.04 -6.43 -4.52
N LEU A 20 4.04 -5.69 -5.01
CA LEU A 20 3.09 -6.17 -6.01
C LEU A 20 3.76 -6.43 -7.36
N ALA A 21 4.73 -5.62 -7.74
CA ALA A 21 5.42 -5.71 -9.02
C ALA A 21 6.64 -6.63 -9.01
N GLY A 22 7.03 -7.15 -7.85
CA GLY A 22 8.23 -7.96 -7.72
C GLY A 22 9.53 -7.17 -7.88
N LEU A 23 9.52 -5.90 -7.52
CA LEU A 23 10.66 -5.00 -7.62
C LEU A 23 11.29 -4.73 -6.26
N SER A 24 12.57 -4.32 -6.26
CA SER A 24 13.18 -3.75 -5.06
C SER A 24 12.60 -2.36 -4.80
N TYR A 25 12.76 -1.88 -3.57
CA TYR A 25 12.36 -0.51 -3.24
C TYR A 25 13.08 0.51 -4.13
N ALA A 26 14.37 0.33 -4.33
CA ALA A 26 15.17 1.24 -5.15
C ALA A 26 14.66 1.32 -6.59
N GLU A 27 14.29 0.18 -7.19
CA GLU A 27 13.73 0.16 -8.54
C GLU A 27 12.38 0.84 -8.62
N ALA A 28 11.48 0.56 -7.67
CA ALA A 28 10.16 1.19 -7.63
C ALA A 28 10.28 2.70 -7.41
N LYS A 29 11.21 3.13 -6.54
CA LYS A 29 11.48 4.54 -6.31
C LYS A 29 11.99 5.24 -7.57
N ARG A 30 12.87 4.57 -8.32
CA ARG A 30 13.38 5.11 -9.59
C ARG A 30 12.26 5.26 -10.61
N ARG A 31 11.42 4.25 -10.77
CA ARG A 31 10.25 4.32 -11.67
C ARG A 31 9.29 5.43 -11.27
N ALA A 32 9.03 5.54 -9.97
CA ALA A 32 8.19 6.61 -9.44
C ALA A 32 8.77 7.99 -9.78
N GLY A 33 10.08 8.17 -9.59
CA GLY A 33 10.76 9.42 -9.93
C GLY A 33 10.62 9.79 -11.39
N ALA A 34 10.70 8.81 -12.29
CA ALA A 34 10.51 9.03 -13.73
C ALA A 34 9.08 9.47 -14.05
N LEU A 35 8.12 9.14 -13.20
CA LEU A 35 6.71 9.56 -13.34
C LEU A 35 6.40 10.86 -12.58
N GLY A 36 7.40 11.48 -11.98
CA GLY A 36 7.20 12.69 -11.18
C GLY A 36 6.73 12.41 -9.75
N ILE A 37 6.83 11.18 -9.30
CA ILE A 37 6.43 10.77 -7.94
C ILE A 37 7.69 10.69 -7.09
N HIS A 38 7.78 11.55 -6.06
CA HIS A 38 8.96 11.64 -5.21
C HIS A 38 8.69 11.09 -3.82
N ALA A 39 9.53 10.14 -3.39
CA ALA A 39 9.33 9.39 -2.15
C ALA A 39 9.29 10.28 -0.90
N SER A 40 9.92 11.46 -0.95
CA SER A 40 9.94 12.40 0.19
C SER A 40 8.78 13.40 0.17
N ASP A 41 7.90 13.33 -0.81
CA ASP A 41 6.77 14.25 -0.95
C ASP A 41 5.67 13.90 0.06
N THR A 42 5.41 14.80 1.00
CA THR A 42 4.40 14.57 2.05
C THR A 42 2.98 14.53 1.52
N SER A 43 2.71 15.05 0.32
CA SER A 43 1.38 14.97 -0.29
C SER A 43 0.99 13.52 -0.64
N LEU A 44 1.94 12.60 -0.71
CA LEU A 44 1.66 11.18 -0.95
C LEU A 44 0.81 10.56 0.17
N TRP A 45 0.87 11.09 1.39
CA TRP A 45 0.06 10.59 2.51
C TRP A 45 -1.44 10.81 2.32
N SER A 46 -1.84 11.67 1.40
CA SER A 46 -3.25 12.01 1.17
C SER A 46 -3.66 11.87 -0.28
N ASN A 47 -2.98 10.99 -1.03
CA ASN A 47 -3.18 10.87 -2.48
C ASN A 47 -3.25 9.41 -2.90
N THR A 48 -4.26 9.06 -3.69
CA THR A 48 -4.41 7.70 -4.25
C THR A 48 -3.91 7.60 -5.70
N GLU A 49 -3.83 8.72 -6.40
CA GLU A 49 -3.53 8.72 -7.83
C GLU A 49 -2.11 8.27 -8.14
N TYR A 50 -1.14 8.66 -7.30
CA TYR A 50 0.25 8.28 -7.56
C TYR A 50 0.45 6.76 -7.51
N VAL A 51 -0.22 6.09 -6.57
CA VAL A 51 -0.09 4.64 -6.43
C VAL A 51 -0.72 3.91 -7.62
N ARG A 52 -1.84 4.43 -8.12
CA ARG A 52 -2.49 3.91 -9.32
C ARG A 52 -1.60 4.08 -10.55
N LYS A 53 -0.99 5.26 -10.68
CA LYS A 53 -0.10 5.58 -11.79
C LYS A 53 1.13 4.68 -11.79
N LEU A 54 1.75 4.52 -10.62
CA LEU A 54 2.94 3.68 -10.48
C LEU A 54 2.62 2.21 -10.76
N LEU A 55 1.52 1.70 -10.22
CA LEU A 55 1.10 0.31 -10.47
C LEU A 55 0.80 0.07 -11.93
N ARG A 56 0.13 1.01 -12.60
CA ARG A 56 -0.12 0.92 -14.05
C ARG A 56 1.17 0.84 -14.84
N ASP A 57 2.16 1.67 -14.47
CA ASP A 57 3.49 1.64 -15.10
C ASP A 57 4.18 0.29 -14.92
N CYS A 58 3.93 -0.38 -13.80
CA CYS A 58 4.49 -1.70 -13.50
C CYS A 58 3.65 -2.87 -14.05
N GLY A 59 2.58 -2.59 -14.78
CA GLY A 59 1.71 -3.62 -15.34
C GLY A 59 0.75 -4.26 -14.35
N VAL A 60 0.49 -3.62 -13.21
CA VAL A 60 -0.43 -4.11 -12.19
C VAL A 60 -1.76 -3.37 -12.33
N SER A 61 -2.85 -4.14 -12.48
CA SER A 61 -4.20 -3.58 -12.62
C SER A 61 -4.87 -3.43 -11.27
N VAL A 62 -5.58 -2.34 -11.09
CA VAL A 62 -6.29 -2.03 -9.84
C VAL A 62 -7.72 -1.58 -10.15
N SER A 63 -8.61 -1.75 -9.19
CA SER A 63 -9.96 -1.21 -9.27
C SER A 63 -9.90 0.34 -9.34
N PRO A 64 -10.80 0.98 -10.11
CA PRO A 64 -10.80 2.44 -10.25
C PRO A 64 -11.28 3.17 -9.00
N GLU A 65 -11.90 2.48 -8.07
CA GLU A 65 -12.51 3.10 -6.89
C GLU A 65 -11.99 2.52 -5.59
N GLU A 66 -12.05 3.31 -4.52
CA GLU A 66 -11.84 2.84 -3.16
C GLU A 66 -13.13 2.21 -2.66
N THR A 67 -13.02 1.07 -1.97
CA THR A 67 -14.15 0.37 -1.35
C THR A 67 -14.03 0.48 0.16
N PRO A 68 -15.10 0.88 0.87
CA PRO A 68 -15.06 0.90 2.33
C PRO A 68 -14.76 -0.48 2.90
N PHE A 69 -13.89 -0.54 3.91
CA PHE A 69 -13.57 -1.80 4.57
C PHE A 69 -14.72 -2.23 5.47
N GLU A 70 -15.16 -3.46 5.33
CA GLU A 70 -16.23 -4.03 6.17
C GLU A 70 -15.73 -5.20 7.02
N SER A 71 -15.00 -6.13 6.40
CA SER A 71 -14.49 -7.31 7.10
C SER A 71 -13.27 -7.86 6.39
N TRP A 72 -12.44 -8.61 7.13
CA TRP A 72 -11.28 -9.27 6.54
C TRP A 72 -11.68 -10.35 5.53
N GLU A 73 -12.77 -11.07 5.83
CA GLU A 73 -13.30 -12.11 4.95
C GLU A 73 -13.81 -11.54 3.63
N GLY A 74 -14.29 -10.32 3.64
CA GLY A 74 -14.83 -9.66 2.45
C GLY A 74 -13.77 -9.10 1.51
N LEU A 75 -12.50 -9.12 1.90
CA LEU A 75 -11.42 -8.60 1.05
C LEU A 75 -11.14 -9.53 -0.13
N PRO A 76 -10.77 -8.96 -1.30
CA PRO A 76 -10.22 -9.77 -2.40
C PRO A 76 -8.84 -10.34 -1.99
N ASP A 77 -8.29 -11.23 -2.81
CA ASP A 77 -7.03 -11.91 -2.49
C ASP A 77 -5.83 -10.96 -2.38
N LYS A 78 -5.89 -9.82 -3.03
CA LYS A 78 -4.88 -8.77 -2.90
C LYS A 78 -5.57 -7.41 -2.85
N ALA A 79 -5.21 -6.61 -1.86
CA ALA A 79 -5.79 -5.28 -1.69
C ALA A 79 -4.80 -4.32 -1.04
N LEU A 80 -4.77 -3.10 -1.54
CA LEU A 80 -4.08 -2.01 -0.86
C LEU A 80 -5.03 -1.46 0.20
N LEU A 81 -4.59 -1.45 1.45
CA LEU A 81 -5.39 -0.97 2.58
C LEU A 81 -4.90 0.40 3.02
N ALA A 82 -5.85 1.29 3.28
CA ALA A 82 -5.56 2.56 3.94
C ALA A 82 -5.79 2.38 5.44
N ILE A 83 -4.72 2.40 6.22
CA ILE A 83 -4.79 2.26 7.67
C ILE A 83 -4.30 3.54 8.33
N LYS A 84 -4.47 3.66 9.64
CA LYS A 84 -4.07 4.86 10.41
C LYS A 84 -4.66 6.14 9.82
N TRP A 85 -5.86 6.03 9.28
CA TRP A 85 -6.53 7.15 8.65
C TRP A 85 -6.82 8.24 9.70
N ARG A 86 -6.49 9.48 9.36
CA ARG A 86 -6.71 10.61 10.24
C ARG A 86 -6.87 11.89 9.43
N MET A 87 -7.52 12.88 10.02
CA MET A 87 -7.64 14.21 9.44
C MET A 87 -6.62 15.14 10.10
N GLU A 88 -5.87 15.88 9.30
CA GLU A 88 -4.94 16.91 9.75
C GLU A 88 -5.08 18.11 8.83
N HIS A 89 -5.30 19.28 9.42
CA HIS A 89 -5.44 20.54 8.65
C HIS A 89 -6.45 20.44 7.50
N GLY A 90 -7.56 19.74 7.74
CA GLY A 90 -8.62 19.58 6.74
C GLY A 90 -8.35 18.57 5.65
N LYS A 91 -7.28 17.79 5.74
CA LYS A 91 -6.94 16.77 4.75
C LYS A 91 -6.85 15.40 5.39
N PRO A 92 -7.29 14.32 4.70
CA PRO A 92 -7.09 12.97 5.19
C PRO A 92 -5.66 12.50 4.93
N PHE A 93 -5.10 11.74 5.88
CA PHE A 93 -3.81 11.09 5.75
C PHE A 93 -3.96 9.64 6.16
N TRP A 94 -3.19 8.75 5.55
CA TRP A 94 -3.21 7.33 5.88
C TRP A 94 -1.88 6.68 5.56
N HIS A 95 -1.72 5.45 6.04
CA HIS A 95 -0.56 4.61 5.73
C HIS A 95 -1.02 3.47 4.84
N TRP A 96 -0.32 3.23 3.74
CA TRP A 96 -0.60 2.12 2.84
C TRP A 96 0.02 0.83 3.36
N VAL A 97 -0.77 -0.25 3.41
CA VAL A 97 -0.27 -1.60 3.61
C VAL A 97 -0.91 -2.52 2.56
N LEU A 98 -0.36 -3.69 2.37
CA LEU A 98 -0.83 -4.62 1.35
C LEU A 98 -1.39 -5.88 2.02
N PHE A 99 -2.65 -6.18 1.76
CA PHE A 99 -3.28 -7.43 2.18
C PHE A 99 -3.08 -8.48 1.10
N VAL A 100 -2.69 -9.68 1.51
CA VAL A 100 -2.47 -10.81 0.60
C VAL A 100 -3.09 -12.07 1.19
N ARG A 101 -3.86 -12.79 0.36
CA ARG A 101 -4.37 -14.12 0.69
C ARG A 101 -3.75 -15.08 -0.33
N GLU A 102 -2.83 -15.93 0.14
CA GLU A 102 -2.11 -16.89 -0.68
C GLU A 102 -2.07 -18.24 0.01
N GLY A 103 -2.39 -19.32 -0.71
CA GLY A 103 -2.29 -20.69 -0.17
C GLY A 103 -3.07 -20.91 1.11
N GLY A 104 -4.22 -20.24 1.25
CA GLY A 104 -5.04 -20.34 2.45
C GLY A 104 -4.56 -19.48 3.61
N GLN A 105 -3.48 -18.73 3.44
CA GLN A 105 -2.96 -17.83 4.48
C GLN A 105 -3.27 -16.38 4.16
N GLU A 106 -3.68 -15.64 5.18
CA GLU A 106 -3.94 -14.21 5.09
C GLU A 106 -2.87 -13.46 5.88
N LYS A 107 -2.32 -12.42 5.27
CA LYS A 107 -1.30 -11.59 5.91
C LYS A 107 -1.36 -10.17 5.40
N VAL A 108 -0.83 -9.24 6.19
CA VAL A 108 -0.66 -7.85 5.81
C VAL A 108 0.82 -7.56 5.73
N LEU A 109 1.26 -7.07 4.58
CA LEU A 109 2.64 -6.64 4.38
C LEU A 109 2.72 -5.15 4.69
N ASP A 110 3.40 -4.82 5.78
CA ASP A 110 3.55 -3.45 6.25
C ASP A 110 5.00 -3.02 6.10
N SER A 111 5.22 -2.03 5.26
CA SER A 111 6.55 -1.58 4.88
C SER A 111 7.25 -0.70 5.91
N LYS A 112 6.61 -0.39 7.03
CA LYS A 112 7.15 0.53 8.02
C LYS A 112 8.44 0.01 8.64
N LYS A 113 9.51 0.77 8.51
CA LYS A 113 10.87 0.37 8.86
C LYS A 113 11.06 0.02 10.34
N SER A 114 10.32 0.69 11.23
CA SER A 114 10.48 0.53 12.68
C SER A 114 9.72 -0.66 13.28
N LEU A 115 8.97 -1.42 12.47
CA LEU A 115 8.20 -2.55 12.96
C LEU A 115 9.11 -3.73 13.31
N ARG A 116 8.76 -4.46 14.39
CA ARG A 116 9.43 -5.69 14.77
C ARG A 116 9.23 -6.77 13.69
N SER A 117 8.02 -6.86 13.13
CA SER A 117 7.71 -7.74 12.02
C SER A 117 6.92 -6.96 10.97
N ASN A 118 7.35 -7.06 9.72
CA ASN A 118 6.68 -6.41 8.59
C ASN A 118 5.63 -7.30 7.94
N VAL A 119 5.57 -8.57 8.32
CA VAL A 119 4.49 -9.48 7.93
C VAL A 119 3.56 -9.58 9.14
N ARG A 120 2.36 -9.03 9.02
CA ARG A 120 1.45 -8.85 10.14
C ARG A 120 0.24 -9.76 10.02
N GLN A 121 -0.16 -10.35 11.14
CA GLN A 121 -1.38 -11.13 11.26
C GLN A 121 -2.20 -10.67 12.48
N ASP A 122 -1.86 -9.53 13.04
CA ASP A 122 -2.56 -8.92 14.17
C ASP A 122 -3.80 -8.13 13.68
N PHE A 123 -4.69 -8.82 12.99
CA PHE A 123 -5.85 -8.22 12.29
C PHE A 123 -6.73 -7.36 13.19
N GLY A 124 -6.87 -7.72 14.45
CA GLY A 124 -7.66 -6.93 15.40
C GLY A 124 -7.08 -5.56 15.72
N ARG A 125 -5.79 -5.34 15.46
CA ARG A 125 -5.10 -4.07 15.70
C ARG A 125 -4.97 -3.24 14.43
N ILE A 126 -5.16 -3.85 13.27
CA ILE A 126 -5.12 -3.15 11.98
C ILE A 126 -6.53 -2.66 11.69
N LYS A 127 -6.70 -1.37 11.51
CA LYS A 127 -8.01 -0.73 11.34
C LYS A 127 -8.11 -0.10 9.96
N PRO A 128 -8.37 -0.89 8.89
CA PRO A 128 -8.49 -0.31 7.56
C PRO A 128 -9.73 0.58 7.47
N ARG A 129 -9.58 1.71 6.77
CA ARG A 129 -10.70 2.60 6.47
C ARG A 129 -11.38 2.19 5.17
N TRP A 130 -10.56 1.95 4.14
CA TRP A 130 -11.00 1.52 2.82
C TRP A 130 -9.85 0.82 2.12
N TYR A 131 -10.13 0.24 0.96
CA TYR A 131 -9.12 -0.48 0.20
C TYR A 131 -9.28 -0.28 -1.30
N ILE A 132 -8.21 -0.55 -2.03
CA ILE A 132 -8.20 -0.63 -3.50
C ILE A 132 -7.92 -2.08 -3.87
N GLU A 133 -8.81 -2.69 -4.62
CA GLU A 133 -8.63 -4.06 -5.07
C GLU A 133 -7.54 -4.15 -6.15
N ILE A 134 -6.66 -5.15 -6.04
CA ILE A 134 -5.72 -5.52 -7.09
C ILE A 134 -6.40 -6.58 -7.94
N THR A 135 -6.56 -6.29 -9.23
CA THR A 135 -7.41 -7.12 -10.12
C THR A 135 -6.65 -8.10 -11.00
N ASN A 136 -5.33 -8.14 -10.94
CA ASN A 136 -4.55 -9.13 -11.71
C ASN A 136 -3.47 -9.84 -10.90
#